data_f318dca655df995f6a8faa0c66fb0694
#
_entry.id   f318dca655df995f6a8faa0c66fb0694
#
_cell.length_a   1.000
_cell.length_b   1.000
_cell.length_c   1.000
_cell.angle_alpha   90.00
_cell.angle_beta   90.00
_cell.angle_gamma   90.00
#
_symmetry.space_group_name_H-M   'P 1'
#
loop_
_entity.id
_entity.type
_entity.pdbx_description
1 polymer ?
#
loop_
_entity_poly.entity_id
_entity_poly.type
_entity_poly.pdbx_seq_one_letter_code
_entity_poly.pdbx_strand_id
1 'polypeptide(L)'
;MSLEDDFCDIIKKARTGQGLSVSAVAQRAGLPGGNITALERGVCPPDRSEVQALAKALGLRTGPLEQIGIEKWEPAAQHPLVWVERIQGVISGYGVQGYVVHDGGEALLIDTAYNAPAMIEFLSGRQLRLVGICLTHGHADHADGIDQIVKFCEAPVYLGMEDVDLLSWRPPAAHMKVPEQGQTI
;
A
#
# COMPACT_ATOMS: atom_id res chain seq x y z
N MET A 1 -9.14 1.29 12.67
CA MET A 1 -8.42 0.70 11.51
C MET A 1 -6.95 0.82 11.85
N SER A 2 -6.25 -0.29 12.05
CA SER A 2 -4.82 -0.25 12.32
C SER A 2 -4.08 0.33 11.11
N LEU A 3 -2.94 0.97 11.36
CA LEU A 3 -2.02 1.36 10.30
C LEU A 3 -1.46 0.10 9.63
N GLU A 4 -1.15 0.20 8.35
CA GLU A 4 -0.47 -0.88 7.64
C GLU A 4 0.97 -1.05 8.17
N ASP A 5 1.63 0.06 8.48
CA ASP A 5 2.99 0.10 9.02
C ASP A 5 2.97 0.59 10.47
N ASP A 6 3.48 -0.23 11.36
CA ASP A 6 3.81 0.15 12.72
C ASP A 6 5.15 0.93 12.79
N PHE A 7 5.44 1.50 13.94
CA PHE A 7 6.72 2.19 14.19
C PHE A 7 7.94 1.36 13.76
N CYS A 8 7.94 0.07 14.07
CA CYS A 8 9.03 -0.86 13.72
C CYS A 8 9.21 -0.97 12.20
N ASP A 9 8.13 -1.04 11.45
CA ASP A 9 8.16 -1.14 9.98
C ASP A 9 8.65 0.16 9.36
N ILE A 10 8.16 1.29 9.85
CA ILE A 10 8.55 2.63 9.35
C ILE A 10 10.05 2.85 9.48
N ILE A 11 10.63 2.60 10.66
CA ILE A 11 12.07 2.82 10.86
C ILE A 11 12.92 1.84 10.06
N LYS A 12 12.49 0.57 9.96
CA LYS A 12 13.17 -0.45 9.16
C LYS A 12 13.11 -0.12 7.67
N LYS A 13 11.94 0.23 7.13
CA LYS A 13 11.76 0.64 5.74
C LYS A 13 12.60 1.89 5.43
N ALA A 14 12.58 2.91 6.30
CA ALA A 14 13.38 4.11 6.13
C ALA A 14 14.89 3.82 6.11
N ARG A 15 15.38 2.92 6.99
CA ARG A 15 16.78 2.51 6.99
C ARG A 15 17.15 1.75 5.72
N THR A 16 16.37 0.73 5.37
CA THR A 16 16.68 -0.13 4.22
C THR A 16 16.57 0.62 2.89
N GLY A 17 15.55 1.46 2.74
CA GLY A 17 15.37 2.29 1.56
C GLY A 17 16.50 3.29 1.34
N GLN A 18 17.20 3.71 2.42
CA GLN A 18 18.40 4.53 2.33
C GLN A 18 19.71 3.72 2.20
N GLY A 19 19.64 2.40 2.11
CA GLY A 19 20.81 1.52 2.05
C GLY A 19 21.68 1.54 3.31
N LEU A 20 21.12 1.95 4.47
CA LEU A 20 21.88 2.07 5.71
C LEU A 20 21.96 0.75 6.48
N SER A 21 23.14 0.44 7.02
CA SER A 21 23.28 -0.66 7.96
C SER A 21 22.73 -0.27 9.35
N VAL A 22 22.37 -1.25 10.17
CA VAL A 22 21.99 -1.02 11.58
C VAL A 22 23.09 -0.24 12.33
N SER A 23 24.36 -0.57 12.11
CA SER A 23 25.49 0.12 12.73
C SER A 23 25.59 1.59 12.30
N ALA A 24 25.29 1.91 11.05
CA ALA A 24 25.30 3.28 10.57
C ALA A 24 24.17 4.12 11.23
N VAL A 25 22.98 3.55 11.38
CA VAL A 25 21.88 4.21 12.08
C VAL A 25 22.19 4.35 13.57
N ALA A 26 22.73 3.32 14.20
CA ALA A 26 23.15 3.36 15.60
C ALA A 26 24.13 4.50 15.86
N GLN A 27 25.15 4.65 15.02
CA GLN A 27 26.12 5.74 15.11
C GLN A 27 25.45 7.13 14.94
N ARG A 28 24.58 7.29 13.94
CA ARG A 28 23.88 8.56 13.67
C ARG A 28 22.90 8.94 14.79
N ALA A 29 22.21 7.94 15.33
CA ALA A 29 21.23 8.14 16.40
C ALA A 29 21.87 8.23 17.80
N GLY A 30 23.13 7.81 17.97
CA GLY A 30 23.76 7.71 19.29
C GLY A 30 23.14 6.60 20.15
N LEU A 31 22.58 5.56 19.53
CA LEU A 31 21.91 4.44 20.19
C LEU A 31 22.70 3.13 20.00
N PRO A 32 22.60 2.17 20.94
CA PRO A 32 23.19 0.84 20.74
C PRO A 32 22.56 0.12 19.56
N GLY A 33 23.37 -0.58 18.74
CA GLY A 33 22.86 -1.34 17.59
C GLY A 33 21.84 -2.43 17.96
N GLY A 34 21.98 -3.02 19.14
CA GLY A 34 21.02 -3.97 19.69
C GLY A 34 19.63 -3.37 19.91
N ASN A 35 19.57 -2.10 20.35
CA ASN A 35 18.31 -1.38 20.50
C ASN A 35 17.64 -1.15 19.14
N ILE A 36 18.41 -0.72 18.13
CA ILE A 36 17.86 -0.54 16.76
C ILE A 36 17.23 -1.86 16.28
N THR A 37 17.95 -2.97 16.44
CA THR A 37 17.44 -4.29 16.02
C THR A 37 16.19 -4.70 16.80
N ALA A 38 16.12 -4.43 18.11
CA ALA A 38 14.94 -4.73 18.92
C ALA A 38 13.74 -3.88 18.52
N LEU A 39 13.96 -2.59 18.28
CA LEU A 39 12.93 -1.66 17.82
C LEU A 39 12.40 -2.03 16.43
N GLU A 40 13.27 -2.38 15.48
CA GLU A 40 12.87 -2.83 14.13
C GLU A 40 12.13 -4.18 14.11
N ARG A 41 12.25 -4.96 15.18
CA ARG A 41 11.52 -6.22 15.36
C ARG A 41 10.23 -6.07 16.17
N GLY A 42 9.95 -4.88 16.67
CA GLY A 42 8.81 -4.65 17.56
C GLY A 42 8.89 -5.41 18.90
N VAL A 43 10.12 -5.83 19.32
CA VAL A 43 10.32 -6.60 20.56
C VAL A 43 10.13 -5.74 21.80
N CYS A 44 10.40 -4.44 21.68
CA CYS A 44 10.18 -3.47 22.74
C CYS A 44 9.53 -2.19 22.18
N PRO A 45 8.70 -1.51 22.96
CA PRO A 45 8.20 -0.19 22.57
C PRO A 45 9.36 0.82 22.65
N PRO A 46 9.38 1.82 21.75
CA PRO A 46 10.38 2.90 21.84
C PRO A 46 10.05 3.84 22.99
N ASP A 47 11.07 4.49 23.55
CA ASP A 47 10.89 5.68 24.34
C ASP A 47 10.96 6.96 23.47
N ARG A 48 10.58 8.11 24.05
CA ARG A 48 10.53 9.38 23.32
C ARG A 48 11.90 9.81 22.81
N SER A 49 12.96 9.56 23.57
CA SER A 49 14.33 9.95 23.18
C SER A 49 14.83 9.10 22.02
N GLU A 50 14.50 7.81 22.00
CA GLU A 50 14.81 6.89 20.91
C GLU A 50 14.07 7.28 19.62
N VAL A 51 12.77 7.63 19.72
CA VAL A 51 11.99 8.12 18.56
C VAL A 51 12.61 9.38 17.96
N GLN A 52 12.97 10.36 18.80
CA GLN A 52 13.59 11.61 18.35
C GLN A 52 14.95 11.36 17.68
N ALA A 53 15.79 10.53 18.29
CA ALA A 53 17.09 10.18 17.75
C ALA A 53 16.99 9.45 16.41
N LEU A 54 16.07 8.48 16.29
CA LEU A 54 15.82 7.75 15.06
C LEU A 54 15.20 8.60 13.97
N ALA A 55 14.23 9.46 14.31
CA ALA A 55 13.66 10.40 13.36
C ALA A 55 14.73 11.28 12.72
N LYS A 56 15.61 11.85 13.54
CA LYS A 56 16.74 12.68 13.08
C LYS A 56 17.72 11.86 12.23
N ALA A 57 18.10 10.66 12.67
CA ALA A 57 19.08 9.81 11.99
C ALA A 57 18.60 9.33 10.62
N LEU A 58 17.29 9.12 10.45
CA LEU A 58 16.65 8.61 9.26
C LEU A 58 15.98 9.70 8.39
N GLY A 59 16.02 10.97 8.81
CA GLY A 59 15.37 12.07 8.08
C GLY A 59 13.85 12.02 8.12
N LEU A 60 13.25 11.42 9.16
CA LEU A 60 11.81 11.34 9.35
C LEU A 60 11.29 12.53 10.16
N ARG A 61 9.99 12.83 10.01
CA ARG A 61 9.34 13.85 10.83
C ARG A 61 9.08 13.32 12.23
N THR A 62 9.65 13.97 13.26
CA THR A 62 9.58 13.52 14.66
C THR A 62 8.15 13.44 15.19
N GLY A 63 7.33 14.49 14.98
CA GLY A 63 5.97 14.53 15.52
C GLY A 63 5.10 13.36 15.09
N PRO A 64 4.91 13.10 13.78
CA PRO A 64 4.17 11.92 13.32
C PRO A 64 4.75 10.59 13.82
N LEU A 65 6.09 10.47 13.90
CA LEU A 65 6.71 9.25 14.39
C LEU A 65 6.48 9.02 15.89
N GLU A 66 6.46 10.10 16.70
CA GLU A 66 6.06 10.06 18.12
C GLU A 66 4.59 9.64 18.29
N GLN A 67 3.70 10.22 17.49
CA GLN A 67 2.28 9.86 17.52
C GLN A 67 2.08 8.36 17.30
N ILE A 68 2.77 7.76 16.33
CA ILE A 68 2.67 6.33 16.04
C ILE A 68 3.37 5.50 17.12
N GLY A 69 4.63 5.80 17.44
CA GLY A 69 5.46 4.98 18.33
C GLY A 69 5.06 5.06 19.80
N ILE A 70 4.68 6.25 20.28
CA ILE A 70 4.42 6.53 21.70
C ILE A 70 2.93 6.64 21.99
N GLU A 71 2.21 7.45 21.21
CA GLU A 71 0.81 7.77 21.49
C GLU A 71 -0.15 6.72 20.91
N LYS A 72 0.38 5.75 20.14
CA LYS A 72 -0.40 4.70 19.47
C LYS A 72 -1.54 5.28 18.64
N TRP A 73 -1.22 6.37 17.94
CA TRP A 73 -2.20 7.04 17.10
C TRP A 73 -2.71 6.09 16.02
N GLU A 74 -4.02 6.06 15.90
CA GLU A 74 -4.72 5.39 14.80
C GLU A 74 -5.65 6.39 14.12
N PRO A 75 -5.88 6.23 12.80
CA PRO A 75 -6.85 7.06 12.11
C PRO A 75 -8.24 6.87 12.74
N ALA A 76 -8.97 7.97 12.90
CA ALA A 76 -10.34 7.92 13.35
C ALA A 76 -11.17 6.95 12.49
N ALA A 77 -12.08 6.21 13.11
CA ALA A 77 -13.00 5.37 12.37
C ALA A 77 -13.75 6.23 11.34
N GLN A 78 -13.53 5.97 10.08
CA GLN A 78 -14.26 6.66 9.03
C GLN A 78 -15.62 5.99 8.83
N HIS A 79 -16.65 6.81 8.60
CA HIS A 79 -17.92 6.27 8.13
C HIS A 79 -17.70 5.61 6.76
N PRO A 80 -18.26 4.41 6.53
CA PRO A 80 -18.19 3.77 5.23
C PRO A 80 -18.68 4.74 4.15
N LEU A 81 -17.88 4.95 3.13
CA LEU A 81 -18.31 5.71 1.97
C LEU A 81 -19.21 4.78 1.15
N VAL A 82 -20.44 5.19 0.92
CA VAL A 82 -21.45 4.36 0.21
C VAL A 82 -21.08 4.06 -1.24
N TRP A 83 -20.12 4.81 -1.78
CA TRP A 83 -19.59 4.67 -3.15
C TRP A 83 -18.21 4.01 -3.21
N VAL A 84 -17.71 3.47 -2.08
CA VAL A 84 -16.45 2.73 -2.02
C VAL A 84 -16.67 1.41 -1.31
N GLU A 85 -16.38 0.31 -1.99
CA GLU A 85 -16.33 -1.02 -1.41
C GLU A 85 -14.88 -1.47 -1.27
N ARG A 86 -14.55 -2.05 -0.13
CA ARG A 86 -13.23 -2.62 0.13
C ARG A 86 -13.27 -4.13 -0.08
N ILE A 87 -12.49 -4.60 -1.02
CA ILE A 87 -12.28 -6.04 -1.26
C ILE A 87 -10.99 -6.48 -0.57
N GLN A 88 -11.04 -7.59 0.11
CA GLN A 88 -9.88 -8.18 0.80
C GLN A 88 -9.43 -9.46 0.10
N GLY A 89 -8.13 -9.64 0.04
CA GLY A 89 -7.48 -10.87 -0.36
C GLY A 89 -6.40 -11.27 0.62
N VAL A 90 -5.75 -12.39 0.36
CA VAL A 90 -4.65 -12.91 1.18
C VAL A 90 -3.59 -13.48 0.26
N ILE A 91 -2.34 -13.06 0.44
CA ILE A 91 -1.17 -13.63 -0.22
C ILE A 91 -0.13 -14.02 0.83
N SER A 92 0.34 -15.26 0.80
CA SER A 92 1.36 -15.77 1.74
C SER A 92 1.03 -15.53 3.23
N GLY A 93 -0.26 -15.49 3.60
CA GLY A 93 -0.72 -15.23 4.96
C GLY A 93 -0.87 -13.75 5.33
N TYR A 94 -0.57 -12.83 4.43
CA TYR A 94 -0.76 -11.39 4.61
C TYR A 94 -2.06 -10.94 3.96
N GLY A 95 -2.81 -10.10 4.66
CA GLY A 95 -4.01 -9.45 4.12
C GLY A 95 -3.62 -8.32 3.16
N VAL A 96 -4.23 -8.32 1.98
CA VAL A 96 -4.10 -7.25 0.98
C VAL A 96 -5.46 -6.66 0.66
N GLN A 97 -5.49 -5.43 0.19
CA GLN A 97 -6.73 -4.69 -0.03
C GLN A 97 -6.75 -4.06 -1.42
N GLY A 98 -7.92 -4.06 -2.02
CA GLY A 98 -8.23 -3.28 -3.19
C GLY A 98 -9.63 -2.65 -3.02
N TYR A 99 -9.97 -1.72 -3.87
CA TYR A 99 -11.19 -0.96 -3.71
C TYR A 99 -11.98 -0.90 -5.00
N VAL A 100 -13.30 -0.96 -4.88
CA VAL A 100 -14.23 -0.65 -5.94
C VAL A 100 -14.84 0.71 -5.63
N VAL A 101 -14.51 1.71 -6.42
CA VAL A 101 -15.13 3.04 -6.36
C VAL A 101 -16.25 3.05 -7.38
N HIS A 102 -17.49 3.33 -6.98
CA HIS A 102 -18.63 3.23 -7.89
C HIS A 102 -19.67 4.34 -7.67
N ASP A 103 -20.21 4.81 -8.76
CA ASP A 103 -21.31 5.77 -8.79
C ASP A 103 -22.07 5.66 -10.13
N GLY A 104 -23.36 5.99 -10.13
CA GLY A 104 -24.18 6.08 -11.35
C GLY A 104 -24.18 4.84 -12.25
N GLY A 105 -23.93 3.63 -11.70
CA GLY A 105 -23.85 2.39 -12.49
C GLY A 105 -22.47 2.10 -13.09
N GLU A 106 -21.48 2.94 -12.82
CA GLU A 106 -20.10 2.76 -13.23
C GLU A 106 -19.20 2.43 -12.04
N ALA A 107 -18.05 1.79 -12.31
CA ALA A 107 -17.06 1.44 -11.32
C ALA A 107 -15.63 1.63 -11.83
N LEU A 108 -14.75 2.02 -10.92
CA LEU A 108 -13.30 2.04 -11.08
C LEU A 108 -12.69 1.11 -10.02
N LEU A 109 -11.77 0.25 -10.40
CA LEU A 109 -11.01 -0.56 -9.45
C LEU A 109 -9.71 0.15 -9.08
N ILE A 110 -9.32 0.04 -7.80
CA ILE A 110 -8.00 0.42 -7.31
C ILE A 110 -7.37 -0.85 -6.73
N ASP A 111 -6.35 -1.35 -7.37
CA ASP A 111 -5.71 -2.65 -7.15
C ASP A 111 -6.69 -3.85 -7.23
N THR A 112 -6.16 -5.06 -7.29
CA THR A 112 -6.96 -6.29 -7.41
C THR A 112 -7.19 -6.98 -6.08
N ALA A 113 -6.51 -6.56 -5.00
CA ALA A 113 -6.49 -7.25 -3.72
C ALA A 113 -6.05 -8.71 -3.80
N TYR A 114 -5.37 -9.13 -4.87
CA TYR A 114 -5.11 -10.54 -5.13
C TYR A 114 -6.39 -11.40 -5.11
N ASN A 115 -7.54 -10.81 -5.41
CA ASN A 115 -8.87 -11.41 -5.31
C ASN A 115 -9.79 -10.97 -6.46
N ALA A 116 -9.35 -11.22 -7.70
CA ALA A 116 -10.12 -10.92 -8.89
C ALA A 116 -11.55 -11.54 -8.89
N PRO A 117 -11.77 -12.77 -8.39
CA PRO A 117 -13.12 -13.31 -8.32
C PRO A 117 -14.09 -12.45 -7.51
N ALA A 118 -13.69 -11.96 -6.33
CA ALA A 118 -14.55 -11.10 -5.51
C ALA A 118 -14.83 -9.74 -6.17
N MET A 119 -13.84 -9.18 -6.89
CA MET A 119 -14.04 -7.97 -7.70
C MET A 119 -15.10 -8.20 -8.78
N ILE A 120 -14.98 -9.29 -9.53
CA ILE A 120 -15.93 -9.65 -10.60
C ILE A 120 -17.33 -9.93 -10.04
N GLU A 121 -17.41 -10.66 -8.91
CA GLU A 121 -18.69 -10.91 -8.23
C GLU A 121 -19.37 -9.61 -7.80
N PHE A 122 -18.62 -8.68 -7.21
CA PHE A 122 -19.15 -7.38 -6.81
C PHE A 122 -19.68 -6.59 -7.99
N LEU A 123 -18.90 -6.49 -9.07
CA LEU A 123 -19.28 -5.77 -10.28
C LEU A 123 -20.55 -6.38 -10.92
N SER A 124 -20.57 -7.72 -11.09
CA SER A 124 -21.69 -8.40 -11.72
C SER A 124 -22.96 -8.38 -10.85
N GLY A 125 -22.83 -8.61 -9.54
CA GLY A 125 -23.95 -8.60 -8.61
C GLY A 125 -24.67 -7.25 -8.52
N ARG A 126 -23.95 -6.15 -8.77
CA ARG A 126 -24.50 -4.79 -8.81
C ARG A 126 -24.71 -4.25 -10.22
N GLN A 127 -24.45 -5.05 -11.24
CA GLN A 127 -24.57 -4.65 -12.65
C GLN A 127 -23.79 -3.37 -12.99
N LEU A 128 -22.57 -3.25 -12.41
CA LEU A 128 -21.71 -2.08 -12.62
C LEU A 128 -20.89 -2.24 -13.90
N ARG A 129 -20.80 -1.18 -14.67
CA ARG A 129 -19.91 -1.08 -15.83
C ARG A 129 -18.51 -0.66 -15.36
N LEU A 130 -17.51 -1.52 -15.51
CA LEU A 130 -16.14 -1.16 -15.19
C LEU A 130 -15.60 -0.16 -16.22
N VAL A 131 -15.11 0.99 -15.77
CA VAL A 131 -14.56 2.05 -16.61
C VAL A 131 -13.03 2.09 -16.58
N GLY A 132 -12.40 1.45 -15.59
CA GLY A 132 -10.94 1.37 -15.50
C GLY A 132 -10.47 0.55 -14.31
N ILE A 133 -9.20 0.16 -14.38
CA ILE A 133 -8.45 -0.50 -13.30
C ILE A 133 -7.21 0.37 -13.05
N CYS A 134 -7.10 0.98 -11.88
CA CYS A 134 -5.94 1.76 -11.47
C CYS A 134 -5.09 0.90 -10.54
N LEU A 135 -3.87 0.59 -10.95
CA LEU A 135 -2.91 -0.10 -10.12
C LEU A 135 -2.00 0.93 -9.44
N THR A 136 -1.86 0.83 -8.12
CA THR A 136 -0.93 1.67 -7.37
C THR A 136 0.50 1.36 -7.75
N HIS A 137 0.80 0.07 -7.99
CA HIS A 137 2.07 -0.43 -8.51
C HIS A 137 1.91 -1.87 -9.06
N GLY A 138 2.99 -2.42 -9.64
CA GLY A 138 2.95 -3.69 -10.40
C GLY A 138 3.21 -4.97 -9.61
N HIS A 139 3.33 -4.94 -8.27
CA HIS A 139 3.55 -6.17 -7.50
C HIS A 139 2.33 -7.10 -7.52
N ALA A 140 2.59 -8.39 -7.37
CA ALA A 140 1.58 -9.45 -7.50
C ALA A 140 0.38 -9.29 -6.56
N ASP A 141 0.61 -8.88 -5.33
CA ASP A 141 -0.43 -8.64 -4.31
C ASP A 141 -1.42 -7.52 -4.69
N HIS A 142 -1.01 -6.61 -5.56
CA HIS A 142 -1.81 -5.49 -6.05
C HIS A 142 -2.33 -5.70 -7.49
N ALA A 143 -1.59 -6.44 -8.33
CA ALA A 143 -1.86 -6.52 -9.77
C ALA A 143 -2.31 -7.90 -10.27
N ASP A 144 -2.01 -9.00 -9.57
CA ASP A 144 -2.39 -10.33 -10.07
C ASP A 144 -3.92 -10.49 -10.12
N GLY A 145 -4.36 -11.17 -11.17
CA GLY A 145 -5.78 -11.33 -11.47
C GLY A 145 -6.36 -10.27 -12.40
N ILE A 146 -5.57 -9.23 -12.80
CA ILE A 146 -6.03 -8.28 -13.82
C ILE A 146 -6.38 -8.96 -15.14
N ASP A 147 -5.71 -10.07 -15.49
CA ASP A 147 -6.03 -10.86 -16.69
C ASP A 147 -7.46 -11.39 -16.63
N GLN A 148 -7.95 -11.84 -15.48
CA GLN A 148 -9.31 -12.32 -15.28
C GLN A 148 -10.31 -11.16 -15.39
N ILE A 149 -10.00 -10.02 -14.76
CA ILE A 149 -10.89 -8.85 -14.77
C ILE A 149 -10.97 -8.26 -16.18
N VAL A 150 -9.84 -8.09 -16.88
CA VAL A 150 -9.82 -7.56 -18.26
C VAL A 150 -10.56 -8.48 -19.23
N LYS A 151 -10.42 -9.80 -19.09
CA LYS A 151 -11.21 -10.76 -19.88
C LYS A 151 -12.72 -10.68 -19.62
N PHE A 152 -13.08 -10.31 -18.39
CA PHE A 152 -14.49 -10.15 -18.02
C PHE A 152 -15.10 -8.84 -18.51
N CYS A 153 -14.38 -7.71 -18.46
CA CYS A 153 -14.95 -6.35 -18.67
C CYS A 153 -14.25 -5.49 -19.73
N GLU A 154 -13.15 -5.94 -20.35
CA GLU A 154 -12.39 -5.18 -21.36
C GLU A 154 -12.02 -3.74 -20.96
N ALA A 155 -11.82 -3.50 -19.66
CA ALA A 155 -11.53 -2.16 -19.15
C ALA A 155 -10.05 -1.77 -19.32
N PRO A 156 -9.72 -0.47 -19.46
CA PRO A 156 -8.34 0.00 -19.48
C PRO A 156 -7.66 -0.21 -18.11
N VAL A 157 -6.36 -0.51 -18.15
CA VAL A 157 -5.50 -0.67 -16.98
C VAL A 157 -4.52 0.49 -16.92
N TYR A 158 -4.57 1.26 -15.86
CA TYR A 158 -3.69 2.41 -15.60
C TYR A 158 -2.59 2.01 -14.64
N LEU A 159 -1.32 2.20 -15.06
CA LEU A 159 -0.13 1.87 -14.26
C LEU A 159 1.04 2.76 -14.69
N GLY A 160 1.86 3.18 -13.73
CA GLY A 160 3.10 3.90 -14.00
C GLY A 160 4.05 3.08 -14.87
N MET A 161 4.76 3.73 -15.81
CA MET A 161 5.64 3.04 -16.77
C MET A 161 6.71 2.19 -16.07
N GLU A 162 7.24 2.66 -14.95
CA GLU A 162 8.32 2.02 -14.20
C GLU A 162 7.90 0.67 -13.58
N ASP A 163 6.59 0.49 -13.36
CA ASP A 163 6.02 -0.70 -12.74
C ASP A 163 5.52 -1.75 -13.74
N VAL A 164 5.48 -1.42 -15.03
CA VAL A 164 4.98 -2.34 -16.07
C VAL A 164 5.78 -3.64 -16.13
N ASP A 165 7.07 -3.58 -15.85
CA ASP A 165 7.95 -4.76 -15.86
C ASP A 165 7.74 -5.69 -14.64
N LEU A 166 7.04 -5.23 -13.61
CA LEU A 166 6.70 -6.03 -12.42
C LEU A 166 5.46 -6.89 -12.64
N LEU A 167 4.64 -6.59 -13.65
CA LEU A 167 3.40 -7.33 -13.91
C LEU A 167 3.69 -8.78 -14.31
N SER A 168 3.04 -9.73 -13.64
CA SER A 168 3.05 -11.14 -14.00
C SER A 168 2.32 -11.42 -15.32
N TRP A 169 1.33 -10.60 -15.64
CA TRP A 169 0.61 -10.59 -16.91
C TRP A 169 0.46 -9.16 -17.43
N ARG A 170 0.86 -8.92 -18.67
CA ARG A 170 0.74 -7.60 -19.31
C ARG A 170 -0.55 -7.50 -20.08
N PRO A 171 -1.40 -6.48 -19.80
CA PRO A 171 -2.56 -6.18 -20.64
C PRO A 171 -2.15 -5.94 -22.09
N PRO A 172 -3.01 -6.28 -23.06
CA PRO A 172 -2.81 -5.86 -24.44
C PRO A 172 -2.60 -4.34 -24.53
N ALA A 173 -1.77 -3.88 -25.47
CA ALA A 173 -1.40 -2.47 -25.60
C ALA A 173 -2.63 -1.53 -25.72
N ALA A 174 -3.73 -2.03 -26.28
CA ALA A 174 -4.97 -1.28 -26.38
C ALA A 174 -5.60 -0.95 -25.00
N HIS A 175 -5.40 -1.82 -24.03
CA HIS A 175 -5.93 -1.66 -22.67
C HIS A 175 -4.93 -1.00 -21.72
N MET A 176 -3.62 -1.05 -22.02
CA MET A 176 -2.60 -0.46 -21.16
C MET A 176 -2.55 1.06 -21.33
N LYS A 177 -2.65 1.77 -20.22
CA LYS A 177 -2.56 3.24 -20.16
C LYS A 177 -1.51 3.64 -19.14
N VAL A 178 -0.60 4.53 -19.55
CA VAL A 178 0.39 5.13 -18.65
C VAL A 178 -0.07 6.55 -18.37
N PRO A 179 -0.56 6.84 -17.16
CA PRO A 179 -1.05 8.18 -16.84
C PRO A 179 0.12 9.17 -16.74
N GLU A 180 -0.08 10.39 -17.19
CA GLU A 180 0.84 11.50 -16.96
C GLU A 180 0.62 12.09 -15.56
N GLN A 181 1.67 12.68 -14.98
CA GLN A 181 1.56 13.32 -13.68
C GLN A 181 0.52 14.44 -13.70
N GLY A 182 -0.46 14.38 -12.81
CA GLY A 182 -1.55 15.35 -12.72
C GLY A 182 -2.69 15.12 -13.72
N GLN A 183 -2.64 14.05 -14.50
CA GLN A 183 -3.76 13.67 -15.37
C GLN A 183 -4.95 13.18 -14.53
N THR A 184 -6.15 13.62 -14.91
CA THR A 184 -7.42 13.06 -14.39
C THR A 184 -7.82 11.87 -15.26
N ILE A 185 -8.19 10.78 -14.63
CA ILE A 185 -8.65 9.53 -15.26
C ILE A 185 -10.18 9.48 -15.21
#